data_a12af19ddb2fa3d5dc1238cdd739b86a
#
_entry.id   a12af19ddb2fa3d5dc1238cdd739b86a
#
_cell.length_a   1.000
_cell.length_b   1.000
_cell.length_c   1.000
_cell.angle_alpha   90.00
_cell.angle_beta   90.00
_cell.angle_gamma   90.00
#
_symmetry.space_group_name_H-M   'P 1'
#
loop_
_entity.id
_entity.type
_entity.pdbx_description
1 polymer ?
#
loop_
_entity_poly.entity_id
_entity_poly.type
_entity_poly.pdbx_seq_one_letter_code
_entity_poly.pdbx_strand_id
1 'polypeptide(L)'
;MPQHHVLVADDEPHIGRIIKMKLEQGPFDVTLVYDGQEAVDALERDPTIDLVLLDLMMPQLSGLDVLARMRADARLASVPCIILTAAGQEAQHRMAMELGASDFMTKPFSPKKLYARAAALVGESEAEDVRAETP
;
A
#
# COMPACT_ATOMS: atom_id res chain seq x y z
N MET A 1 13.76 -3.41 15.26
CA MET A 1 13.35 -4.49 14.33
C MET A 1 12.10 -4.09 13.59
N PRO A 2 12.08 -4.20 12.27
CA PRO A 2 10.83 -4.02 11.55
C PRO A 2 9.82 -5.07 11.98
N GLN A 3 8.60 -4.67 12.15
CA GLN A 3 7.55 -5.56 12.59
C GLN A 3 6.52 -5.81 11.49
N HIS A 4 6.52 -4.98 10.46
CA HIS A 4 5.54 -5.08 9.39
C HIS A 4 6.23 -5.01 8.05
N HIS A 5 5.81 -5.87 7.14
CA HIS A 5 6.39 -5.91 5.80
C HIS A 5 5.39 -5.33 4.81
N VAL A 6 5.79 -4.30 4.11
CA VAL A 6 4.94 -3.57 3.17
C VAL A 6 5.43 -3.79 1.75
N LEU A 7 4.51 -4.18 0.88
CA LEU A 7 4.79 -4.25 -0.55
C LEU A 7 4.27 -2.97 -1.18
N VAL A 8 5.14 -2.27 -1.91
CA VAL A 8 4.77 -1.05 -2.62
C VAL A 8 4.94 -1.29 -4.11
N ALA A 9 3.85 -1.19 -4.86
CA ALA A 9 3.84 -1.37 -6.30
C ALA A 9 3.51 -0.04 -6.96
N ASP A 10 4.49 0.55 -7.62
CA ASP A 10 4.33 1.84 -8.30
C ASP A 10 5.36 1.88 -9.42
N ASP A 11 4.91 2.18 -10.64
CA ASP A 11 5.81 2.19 -11.79
C ASP A 11 6.68 3.44 -11.86
N GLU A 12 6.51 4.37 -10.94
CA GLU A 12 7.35 5.56 -10.84
C GLU A 12 8.39 5.33 -9.73
N PRO A 13 9.65 5.00 -10.09
CA PRO A 13 10.62 4.60 -9.06
C PRO A 13 10.86 5.65 -7.98
N HIS A 14 10.82 6.92 -8.33
CA HIS A 14 11.06 7.96 -7.33
C HIS A 14 9.94 8.02 -6.29
N ILE A 15 8.71 7.72 -6.68
CA ILE A 15 7.59 7.68 -5.73
C ILE A 15 7.81 6.51 -4.76
N GLY A 16 8.16 5.34 -5.29
CA GLY A 16 8.43 4.18 -4.45
C GLY A 16 9.54 4.45 -3.45
N ARG A 17 10.60 5.13 -3.89
CA ARG A 17 11.71 5.43 -2.98
C ARG A 17 11.29 6.39 -1.87
N ILE A 18 10.46 7.39 -2.20
CA ILE A 18 9.97 8.33 -1.18
C ILE A 18 9.15 7.56 -0.14
N ILE A 19 8.28 6.68 -0.60
CA ILE A 19 7.45 5.88 0.31
C ILE A 19 8.33 5.01 1.19
N LYS A 20 9.29 4.32 0.58
CA LYS A 20 10.18 3.43 1.32
C LYS A 20 10.94 4.19 2.39
N MET A 21 11.53 5.33 2.02
CA MET A 21 12.27 6.14 2.98
C MET A 21 11.41 6.55 4.16
N LYS A 22 10.17 6.93 3.88
CA LYS A 22 9.29 7.40 4.94
C LYS A 22 8.85 6.27 5.84
N LEU A 23 8.41 5.16 5.27
CA LEU A 23 7.91 4.05 6.07
C LEU A 23 9.01 3.39 6.89
N GLU A 24 10.22 3.31 6.33
CA GLU A 24 11.33 2.68 7.05
C GLU A 24 11.88 3.53 8.19
N GLN A 25 11.36 4.73 8.38
CA GLN A 25 11.63 5.48 9.60
C GLN A 25 10.91 4.88 10.80
N GLY A 26 9.90 4.05 10.56
CA GLY A 26 9.15 3.38 11.60
C GLY A 26 9.34 1.86 11.51
N PRO A 27 8.42 1.10 12.08
CA PRO A 27 8.58 -0.36 12.16
C PRO A 27 8.15 -1.07 10.88
N PHE A 28 8.56 -0.57 9.73
CA PHE A 28 8.19 -1.13 8.43
C PHE A 28 9.44 -1.51 7.65
N ASP A 29 9.35 -2.66 6.98
CA ASP A 29 10.33 -3.09 6.01
C ASP A 29 9.60 -3.08 4.65
N VAL A 30 10.17 -2.43 3.65
CA VAL A 30 9.47 -2.16 2.41
C VAL A 30 10.13 -2.87 1.24
N THR A 31 9.32 -3.61 0.48
CA THR A 31 9.73 -4.19 -0.79
C THR A 31 9.09 -3.37 -1.91
N LEU A 32 9.91 -2.90 -2.84
CA LEU A 32 9.43 -2.12 -3.97
C LEU A 32 9.33 -3.01 -5.20
N VAL A 33 8.21 -2.92 -5.91
CA VAL A 33 8.03 -3.53 -7.22
C VAL A 33 7.47 -2.46 -8.15
N TYR A 34 7.57 -2.68 -9.45
CA TYR A 34 7.36 -1.61 -10.42
C TYR A 34 6.27 -1.92 -11.43
N ASP A 35 5.65 -3.08 -11.35
CA ASP A 35 4.48 -3.39 -12.18
C ASP A 35 3.61 -4.41 -11.47
N GLY A 36 2.43 -4.65 -12.04
CA GLY A 36 1.46 -5.52 -11.40
C GLY A 36 1.87 -6.98 -11.36
N GLN A 37 2.59 -7.43 -12.37
CA GLN A 37 3.04 -8.83 -12.38
C GLN A 37 4.07 -9.06 -11.28
N GLU A 38 4.99 -8.12 -11.11
CA GLU A 38 5.95 -8.19 -10.00
C GLU A 38 5.23 -8.20 -8.66
N ALA A 39 4.14 -7.42 -8.55
CA ALA A 39 3.38 -7.39 -7.31
C ALA A 39 2.74 -8.74 -7.02
N VAL A 40 2.12 -9.35 -8.01
CA VAL A 40 1.50 -10.67 -7.83
C VAL A 40 2.56 -11.70 -7.46
N ASP A 41 3.70 -11.68 -8.16
CA ASP A 41 4.77 -12.63 -7.88
C ASP A 41 5.29 -12.48 -6.46
N ALA A 42 5.45 -11.24 -6.00
CA ALA A 42 5.91 -11.00 -4.63
C ALA A 42 4.90 -11.50 -3.60
N LEU A 43 3.62 -11.26 -3.85
CA LEU A 43 2.58 -11.71 -2.92
C LEU A 43 2.50 -13.23 -2.85
N GLU A 44 2.73 -13.90 -3.98
CA GLU A 44 2.72 -15.36 -3.98
C GLU A 44 3.94 -15.95 -3.27
N ARG A 45 5.07 -15.27 -3.37
CA ARG A 45 6.33 -15.75 -2.87
C ARG A 45 6.54 -15.49 -1.38
N ASP A 46 5.98 -14.38 -0.90
CA ASP A 46 6.32 -13.87 0.43
C ASP A 46 5.09 -13.75 1.32
N PRO A 47 4.86 -14.76 2.18
CA PRO A 47 3.68 -14.73 3.06
C PRO A 47 3.80 -13.75 4.22
N THR A 48 4.93 -13.05 4.36
CA THR A 48 5.09 -12.10 5.46
C THR A 48 4.56 -10.71 5.15
N ILE A 49 4.08 -10.47 3.92
CA ILE A 49 3.57 -9.15 3.56
C ILE A 49 2.28 -8.86 4.32
N ASP A 50 2.28 -7.74 5.06
CA ASP A 50 1.19 -7.33 5.93
C ASP A 50 0.35 -6.20 5.37
N LEU A 51 0.87 -5.49 4.39
CA LEU A 51 0.21 -4.30 3.84
C LEU A 51 0.69 -4.13 2.41
N VAL A 52 -0.22 -3.73 1.54
CA VAL A 52 0.10 -3.49 0.14
C VAL A 52 -0.32 -2.08 -0.25
N LEU A 53 0.59 -1.35 -0.89
CA LEU A 53 0.28 -0.06 -1.50
C LEU A 53 0.35 -0.27 -3.01
N LEU A 54 -0.75 0.03 -3.71
CA LEU A 54 -0.88 -0.24 -5.14
C LEU A 54 -1.21 1.02 -5.91
N ASP A 55 -0.37 1.38 -6.87
CA ASP A 55 -0.73 2.34 -7.89
C ASP A 55 -1.76 1.69 -8.80
N LEU A 56 -2.82 2.40 -9.13
CA LEU A 56 -3.86 1.86 -10.01
C LEU A 56 -3.37 1.66 -11.44
N MET A 57 -2.50 2.55 -11.91
CA MET A 57 -2.07 2.54 -13.31
C MET A 57 -0.65 2.04 -13.40
N MET A 58 -0.50 0.77 -13.74
CA MET A 58 0.81 0.14 -13.90
C MET A 58 0.81 -0.72 -15.13
N PRO A 59 2.00 -0.94 -15.74
CA PRO A 59 2.10 -1.87 -16.86
C PRO A 59 1.90 -3.31 -16.41
N GLN A 60 1.67 -4.19 -17.35
CA GLN A 60 1.42 -5.62 -17.20
C GLN A 60 0.05 -5.85 -16.58
N LEU A 61 -0.07 -5.76 -15.26
CA LEU A 61 -1.33 -5.86 -14.56
C LEU A 61 -1.58 -4.55 -13.84
N SER A 62 -2.78 -4.02 -13.97
CA SER A 62 -3.14 -2.79 -13.27
C SER A 62 -3.29 -3.06 -11.76
N GLY A 63 -3.32 -1.98 -10.99
CA GLY A 63 -3.59 -2.13 -9.56
C GLY A 63 -4.92 -2.78 -9.27
N LEU A 64 -5.93 -2.51 -10.10
CA LEU A 64 -7.24 -3.16 -9.94
C LEU A 64 -7.12 -4.67 -10.12
N ASP A 65 -6.33 -5.11 -11.10
CA ASP A 65 -6.13 -6.54 -11.34
C ASP A 65 -5.46 -7.19 -10.15
N VAL A 66 -4.43 -6.54 -9.60
CA VAL A 66 -3.72 -7.07 -8.44
C VAL A 66 -4.66 -7.16 -7.25
N LEU A 67 -5.44 -6.11 -7.00
CA LEU A 67 -6.38 -6.09 -5.89
C LEU A 67 -7.43 -7.19 -6.02
N ALA A 68 -7.96 -7.38 -7.23
CA ALA A 68 -8.94 -8.43 -7.46
C ALA A 68 -8.36 -9.80 -7.14
N ARG A 69 -7.12 -10.04 -7.53
CA ARG A 69 -6.47 -11.31 -7.21
C ARG A 69 -6.25 -11.49 -5.72
N MET A 70 -5.88 -10.41 -5.02
CA MET A 70 -5.71 -10.46 -3.57
C MET A 70 -7.01 -10.86 -2.89
N ARG A 71 -8.11 -10.24 -3.28
CA ARG A 71 -9.39 -10.49 -2.61
C ARG A 71 -9.97 -11.85 -2.94
N ALA A 72 -9.55 -12.46 -4.05
CA ALA A 72 -9.97 -13.80 -4.42
C ALA A 72 -9.13 -14.90 -3.79
N ASP A 73 -7.98 -14.56 -3.22
CA ASP A 73 -7.07 -15.53 -2.62
C ASP A 73 -7.28 -15.54 -1.11
N ALA A 74 -7.64 -16.69 -0.55
CA ALA A 74 -7.96 -16.80 0.88
C ALA A 74 -6.82 -16.32 1.77
N ARG A 75 -5.56 -16.50 1.33
CA ARG A 75 -4.42 -16.06 2.12
C ARG A 75 -4.27 -14.54 2.14
N LEU A 76 -4.75 -13.88 1.11
CA LEU A 76 -4.53 -12.45 0.91
C LEU A 76 -5.81 -11.63 1.10
N ALA A 77 -6.94 -12.29 1.28
CA ALA A 77 -8.24 -11.63 1.28
C ALA A 77 -8.37 -10.58 2.38
N SER A 78 -7.65 -10.73 3.48
CA SER A 78 -7.72 -9.79 4.59
C SER A 78 -6.52 -8.87 4.69
N VAL A 79 -5.56 -8.97 3.77
CA VAL A 79 -4.38 -8.09 3.81
C VAL A 79 -4.82 -6.68 3.39
N PRO A 80 -4.58 -5.68 4.24
CA PRO A 80 -5.00 -4.32 3.88
C PRO A 80 -4.25 -3.79 2.67
N CYS A 81 -4.95 -2.97 1.90
CA CYS A 81 -4.41 -2.43 0.67
C CYS A 81 -4.79 -0.95 0.55
N ILE A 82 -3.79 -0.10 0.40
CA ILE A 82 -3.99 1.32 0.12
C ILE A 82 -3.76 1.53 -1.38
N ILE A 83 -4.71 2.16 -2.02
CA ILE A 83 -4.63 2.47 -3.44
C ILE A 83 -4.03 3.85 -3.62
N LEU A 84 -3.10 3.97 -4.56
CA LEU A 84 -2.53 5.26 -4.95
C LEU A 84 -3.16 5.67 -6.28
N THR A 85 -3.82 6.82 -6.30
CA THR A 85 -4.55 7.28 -7.47
C THR A 85 -4.02 8.62 -7.94
N ALA A 86 -4.36 8.98 -9.18
CA ALA A 86 -4.10 10.31 -9.71
C ALA A 86 -5.41 11.04 -9.94
N ALA A 87 -5.36 12.35 -10.05
CA ALA A 87 -6.53 13.13 -10.41
C ALA A 87 -7.07 12.60 -11.74
N GLY A 88 -8.38 12.52 -11.85
CA GLY A 88 -9.02 12.02 -13.06
C GLY A 88 -9.27 10.51 -13.07
N GLN A 89 -8.97 9.82 -11.99
CA GLN A 89 -9.15 8.37 -11.90
C GLN A 89 -10.30 7.98 -10.98
N GLU A 90 -11.34 8.82 -10.93
CA GLU A 90 -12.45 8.60 -9.99
C GLU A 90 -13.18 7.28 -10.22
N ALA A 91 -13.35 6.89 -11.49
CA ALA A 91 -14.05 5.63 -11.80
C ALA A 91 -13.24 4.44 -11.29
N GLN A 92 -11.93 4.45 -11.54
CA GLN A 92 -11.05 3.39 -11.08
C GLN A 92 -10.97 3.36 -9.56
N HIS A 93 -10.98 4.53 -8.94
CA HIS A 93 -10.99 4.62 -7.49
C HIS A 93 -12.24 3.93 -6.92
N ARG A 94 -13.42 4.23 -7.49
CA ARG A 94 -14.64 3.58 -7.02
C ARG A 94 -14.59 2.08 -7.19
N MET A 95 -14.07 1.60 -8.32
CA MET A 95 -13.93 0.17 -8.55
C MET A 95 -13.02 -0.47 -7.52
N ALA A 96 -11.93 0.21 -7.17
CA ALA A 96 -11.01 -0.31 -6.17
C ALA A 96 -11.68 -0.43 -4.81
N MET A 97 -12.43 0.58 -4.41
CA MET A 97 -13.13 0.52 -3.14
C MET A 97 -14.17 -0.58 -3.11
N GLU A 98 -14.87 -0.79 -4.22
CA GLU A 98 -15.83 -1.89 -4.32
C GLU A 98 -15.16 -3.25 -4.27
N LEU A 99 -13.94 -3.35 -4.78
CA LEU A 99 -13.17 -4.59 -4.72
C LEU A 99 -12.56 -4.84 -3.34
N GLY A 100 -12.69 -3.89 -2.43
CA GLY A 100 -12.23 -4.11 -1.06
C GLY A 100 -10.91 -3.43 -0.71
N ALA A 101 -10.55 -2.35 -1.41
CA ALA A 101 -9.42 -1.54 -0.97
C ALA A 101 -9.71 -0.99 0.42
N SER A 102 -8.68 -0.94 1.25
CA SER A 102 -8.84 -0.48 2.63
C SER A 102 -8.86 1.03 2.73
N ASP A 103 -8.14 1.70 1.83
CA ASP A 103 -8.03 3.15 1.83
C ASP A 103 -7.47 3.58 0.48
N PHE A 104 -7.38 4.88 0.27
CA PHE A 104 -6.76 5.40 -0.94
C PHE A 104 -6.06 6.71 -0.61
N MET A 105 -5.09 7.08 -1.45
CA MET A 105 -4.47 8.39 -1.40
C MET A 105 -4.26 8.90 -2.81
N THR A 106 -4.51 10.18 -3.02
CA THR A 106 -4.37 10.80 -4.32
C THR A 106 -2.99 11.44 -4.46
N LYS A 107 -2.33 11.17 -5.56
CA LYS A 107 -1.04 11.80 -5.85
C LYS A 107 -1.26 13.24 -6.30
N PRO A 108 -0.43 14.17 -5.88
CA PRO A 108 0.66 14.00 -4.92
C PRO A 108 0.11 13.88 -3.50
N PHE A 109 0.70 12.99 -2.72
CA PHE A 109 0.23 12.76 -1.36
C PHE A 109 1.29 13.19 -0.36
N SER A 110 0.86 13.36 0.88
CA SER A 110 1.76 13.63 1.98
C SER A 110 2.38 12.33 2.48
N PRO A 111 3.70 12.18 2.45
CA PRO A 111 4.32 10.99 3.02
C PRO A 111 3.98 10.79 4.49
N LYS A 112 3.82 11.87 5.23
CA LYS A 112 3.44 11.79 6.64
C LYS A 112 2.05 11.20 6.79
N LYS A 113 1.10 11.62 5.95
CA LYS A 113 -0.26 11.07 6.01
C LYS A 113 -0.27 9.61 5.57
N LEU A 114 0.55 9.26 4.58
CA LEU A 114 0.66 7.88 4.16
C LEU A 114 1.16 7.01 5.30
N TYR A 115 2.19 7.46 5.99
CA TYR A 115 2.71 6.74 7.15
C TYR A 115 1.62 6.51 8.19
N ALA A 116 0.86 7.56 8.51
CA ALA A 116 -0.19 7.46 9.52
C ALA A 116 -1.25 6.43 9.13
N ARG A 117 -1.64 6.41 7.86
CA ARG A 117 -2.65 5.46 7.40
C ARG A 117 -2.11 4.03 7.38
N ALA A 118 -0.87 3.86 6.95
CA ALA A 118 -0.24 2.55 6.95
C ALA A 118 -0.16 2.01 8.38
N ALA A 119 0.27 2.84 9.31
CA ALA A 119 0.38 2.44 10.70
C ALA A 119 -0.98 2.01 11.27
N ALA A 120 -2.01 2.78 10.96
CA ALA A 120 -3.35 2.46 11.46
C ALA A 120 -3.83 1.12 10.93
N LEU A 121 -3.55 0.81 9.66
CA LEU A 121 -4.06 -0.41 9.05
C LEU A 121 -3.36 -1.67 9.54
N VAL A 122 -2.11 -1.57 9.97
CA VAL A 122 -1.39 -2.74 10.48
C VAL A 122 -1.47 -2.86 12.00
N GLY A 123 -2.24 -1.97 12.64
CA GLY A 123 -2.39 -2.02 14.08
C GLY A 123 -1.24 -1.39 14.85
N GLU A 124 -0.29 -0.77 14.16
CA GLU A 124 0.74 0.03 14.80
C GLU A 124 0.08 1.29 15.30
N SER A 125 0.42 1.71 16.49
CA SER A 125 -0.35 2.77 17.10
C SER A 125 0.14 4.13 16.63
N GLU A 126 -0.43 4.61 15.56
CA GLU A 126 -0.30 6.00 15.18
C GLU A 126 -0.79 6.88 16.31
N ALA A 127 -1.82 6.42 17.01
CA ALA A 127 -2.34 7.15 18.14
C ALA A 127 -1.32 7.31 19.24
N GLU A 128 -0.43 6.36 19.39
CA GLU A 128 0.64 6.48 20.38
C GLU A 128 1.58 7.61 20.03
N ASP A 129 1.92 7.74 18.76
CA ASP A 129 2.75 8.83 18.31
C ASP A 129 2.04 10.15 18.54
N VAL A 130 0.77 10.19 18.22
CA VAL A 130 -0.03 11.39 18.44
C VAL A 130 -0.07 11.75 19.91
N ARG A 131 -0.26 10.75 20.76
CA ARG A 131 -0.28 11.00 22.20
C ARG A 131 1.03 11.55 22.70
N ALA A 132 2.11 11.06 22.16
CA ALA A 132 3.42 11.56 22.54
C ALA A 132 3.59 13.02 22.15
N GLU A 133 2.91 13.42 21.11
CA GLU A 133 2.99 14.78 20.61
C GLU A 133 2.07 15.74 21.32
N THR A 134 1.01 15.22 21.90
CA THR A 134 -0.07 16.06 22.40
C THR A 134 -0.28 16.06 23.87
N PRO A 135 0.54 15.49 24.66
CA PRO A 135 0.31 15.43 26.09
C PRO A 135 0.00 16.78 26.69
#